data_fa6bd68881ce2395710a1f45004aef86
#
_entry.id   fa6bd68881ce2395710a1f45004aef86
#
_cell.length_a   1.000
_cell.length_b   1.000
_cell.length_c   1.000
_cell.angle_alpha   90.00
_cell.angle_beta   90.00
_cell.angle_gamma   90.00
#
_symmetry.space_group_name_H-M   'P 1'
#
loop_
_entity.id
_entity.type
_entity.pdbx_description
1 polymer ?
#
loop_
_entity_poly.entity_id
_entity_poly.type
_entity_poly.pdbx_seq_one_letter_code
_entity_poly.pdbx_strand_id
1 'polypeptide(L)'
;MTGRKRSFLQIPQGAEGIYLEEAYKHLKILEDFHRLFISWGYFPLQTPVMDFYDLYRPLLEGKTDTLYRLIDREGDLLLLRNDVTLFLAKQMGLSLSREDLPVRVSYADIILRHQDKEDINKNEFFQLGAELIGKEGLFADLEILTLLFKSLEILSLKLFVHLGSQGLFIASFGMLEDKIRNSLRRAISTRELPLYREVLAENFGNERASLLLQLYQFLGTASELKKLLSASG
;
A
#
# COMPACT_ATOMS: atom_id res chain seq x y z
N MET A 1 6.87 -31.85 22.04
CA MET A 1 6.00 -30.66 21.74
C MET A 1 5.10 -30.45 22.96
N THR A 2 5.45 -29.53 23.83
CA THR A 2 4.64 -29.16 25.00
C THR A 2 3.48 -28.28 24.49
N GLY A 3 2.31 -28.87 24.37
CA GLY A 3 1.11 -28.14 23.99
C GLY A 3 0.82 -27.02 25.01
N ARG A 4 0.96 -25.75 24.60
CA ARG A 4 0.46 -24.62 25.39
C ARG A 4 -1.03 -24.81 25.64
N LYS A 5 -1.42 -25.07 26.90
CA LYS A 5 -2.85 -25.04 27.27
C LYS A 5 -3.34 -23.59 27.07
N ARG A 6 -4.21 -23.41 26.07
CA ARG A 6 -4.86 -22.12 25.83
C ARG A 6 -6.01 -21.94 26.82
N SER A 7 -6.11 -20.75 27.43
CA SER A 7 -7.27 -20.35 28.21
C SER A 7 -8.42 -20.02 27.25
N PHE A 8 -9.65 -20.24 27.71
CA PHE A 8 -10.87 -19.87 26.95
C PHE A 8 -10.97 -18.37 26.63
N LEU A 9 -10.25 -17.54 27.39
CA LEU A 9 -10.22 -16.08 27.22
C LEU A 9 -9.06 -15.60 26.32
N GLN A 10 -8.22 -16.51 25.81
CA GLN A 10 -7.12 -16.14 24.94
C GLN A 10 -7.61 -16.01 23.48
N ILE A 11 -7.42 -14.82 22.93
CA ILE A 11 -7.55 -14.56 21.49
C ILE A 11 -6.18 -14.65 20.80
N PRO A 12 -6.12 -15.00 19.51
CA PRO A 12 -4.87 -14.95 18.76
C PRO A 12 -4.26 -13.55 18.79
N GLN A 13 -2.93 -13.49 18.84
CA GLN A 13 -2.23 -12.21 18.77
C GLN A 13 -2.58 -11.49 17.46
N GLY A 14 -2.96 -10.22 17.54
CA GLY A 14 -3.29 -9.39 16.37
C GLY A 14 -4.68 -9.61 15.79
N ALA A 15 -5.54 -10.42 16.46
CA ALA A 15 -6.96 -10.56 16.14
C ALA A 15 -7.78 -9.99 17.29
N GLU A 16 -8.32 -8.80 17.11
CA GLU A 16 -9.10 -8.10 18.12
C GLU A 16 -10.49 -7.76 17.59
N GLY A 17 -11.52 -8.10 18.37
CA GLY A 17 -12.89 -7.66 18.08
C GLY A 17 -13.11 -6.20 18.49
N ILE A 18 -13.93 -5.49 17.74
CA ILE A 18 -14.46 -4.17 18.14
C ILE A 18 -15.93 -4.33 18.58
N TYR A 19 -16.33 -3.60 19.62
CA TYR A 19 -17.63 -3.83 20.27
C TYR A 19 -18.37 -2.53 20.54
N LEU A 20 -19.69 -2.62 20.60
CA LEU A 20 -20.60 -1.56 21.07
C LEU A 20 -20.33 -0.21 20.38
N GLU A 21 -19.97 0.80 21.14
CA GLU A 21 -19.75 2.16 20.66
C GLU A 21 -18.63 2.25 19.63
N GLU A 22 -17.55 1.49 19.83
CA GLU A 22 -16.44 1.43 18.88
C GLU A 22 -16.87 0.80 17.55
N ALA A 23 -17.62 -0.30 17.60
CA ALA A 23 -18.19 -0.92 16.40
C ALA A 23 -19.18 0.02 15.69
N TYR A 24 -19.98 0.77 16.45
CA TYR A 24 -20.88 1.77 15.89
C TYR A 24 -20.12 2.92 15.20
N LYS A 25 -19.06 3.44 15.81
CA LYS A 25 -18.20 4.47 15.21
C LYS A 25 -17.55 3.96 13.92
N HIS A 26 -17.07 2.71 13.92
CA HIS A 26 -16.50 2.06 12.75
C HIS A 26 -17.50 1.96 11.61
N LEU A 27 -18.72 1.49 11.89
CA LEU A 27 -19.79 1.41 10.90
C LEU A 27 -20.11 2.78 10.30
N LYS A 28 -20.17 3.81 11.16
CA LYS A 28 -20.44 5.19 10.72
C LYS A 28 -19.39 5.72 9.78
N ILE A 29 -18.12 5.49 10.09
CA ILE A 29 -17.00 5.86 9.23
C ILE A 29 -17.11 5.14 7.87
N LEU A 30 -17.38 3.84 7.85
CA LEU A 30 -17.57 3.09 6.61
C LEU A 30 -18.71 3.64 5.76
N GLU A 31 -19.85 3.99 6.36
CA GLU A 31 -20.99 4.60 5.66
C GLU A 31 -20.60 5.94 5.00
N ASP A 32 -19.87 6.79 5.70
CA ASP A 32 -19.46 8.09 5.20
C ASP A 32 -18.46 7.96 4.04
N PHE A 33 -17.50 7.02 4.13
CA PHE A 33 -16.60 6.69 3.03
C PHE A 33 -17.34 6.10 1.82
N HIS A 34 -18.25 5.15 2.01
CA HIS A 34 -19.06 4.59 0.92
C HIS A 34 -19.86 5.69 0.20
N ARG A 35 -20.47 6.61 0.96
CA ARG A 35 -21.21 7.72 0.40
C ARG A 35 -20.33 8.63 -0.44
N LEU A 36 -19.12 8.95 0.06
CA LEU A 36 -18.13 9.71 -0.68
C LEU A 36 -17.75 9.00 -1.98
N PHE A 37 -17.35 7.73 -1.91
CA PHE A 37 -16.89 6.99 -3.08
C PHE A 37 -17.97 6.84 -4.15
N ILE A 38 -19.20 6.51 -3.76
CA ILE A 38 -20.35 6.44 -4.68
C ILE A 38 -20.61 7.81 -5.34
N SER A 39 -20.50 8.92 -4.60
CA SER A 39 -20.70 10.27 -5.15
C SER A 39 -19.66 10.64 -6.21
N TRP A 40 -18.50 9.98 -6.21
CA TRP A 40 -17.43 10.10 -7.20
C TRP A 40 -17.51 9.02 -8.30
N GLY A 41 -18.54 8.17 -8.29
CA GLY A 41 -18.74 7.11 -9.26
C GLY A 41 -17.93 5.84 -8.99
N TYR A 42 -17.34 5.69 -7.79
CA TYR A 42 -16.65 4.47 -7.37
C TYR A 42 -17.65 3.49 -6.77
N PHE A 43 -17.99 2.45 -7.49
CA PHE A 43 -18.95 1.45 -7.04
C PHE A 43 -18.28 0.39 -6.16
N PRO A 44 -18.99 -0.08 -5.12
CA PRO A 44 -18.45 -1.07 -4.19
C PRO A 44 -18.24 -2.41 -4.87
N LEU A 45 -17.13 -3.07 -4.53
CA LEU A 45 -16.77 -4.41 -4.95
C LEU A 45 -16.32 -5.21 -3.73
N GLN A 46 -16.64 -6.48 -3.69
CA GLN A 46 -16.17 -7.41 -2.67
C GLN A 46 -15.30 -8.48 -3.31
N THR A 47 -14.13 -8.72 -2.74
CA THR A 47 -13.23 -9.77 -3.19
C THR A 47 -13.36 -11.02 -2.30
N PRO A 48 -13.06 -12.24 -2.82
CA PRO A 48 -12.99 -13.43 -1.98
C PRO A 48 -12.01 -13.26 -0.83
N VAL A 49 -12.29 -13.89 0.31
CA VAL A 49 -11.36 -13.88 1.48
C VAL A 49 -10.16 -14.78 1.23
N MET A 50 -10.27 -15.78 0.36
CA MET A 50 -9.23 -16.74 0.03
C MET A 50 -9.23 -17.05 -1.46
N ASP A 51 -8.06 -17.46 -1.96
CA ASP A 51 -7.88 -17.90 -3.34
C ASP A 51 -6.66 -18.84 -3.41
N PHE A 52 -6.45 -19.52 -4.55
CA PHE A 52 -5.33 -20.44 -4.74
C PHE A 52 -3.98 -19.72 -4.65
N TYR A 53 -3.13 -20.15 -3.73
CA TYR A 53 -1.82 -19.54 -3.47
C TYR A 53 -0.92 -19.51 -4.71
N ASP A 54 -0.92 -20.58 -5.50
CA ASP A 54 -0.01 -20.71 -6.65
C ASP A 54 -0.26 -19.65 -7.72
N LEU A 55 -1.46 -19.08 -7.80
CA LEU A 55 -1.81 -18.02 -8.74
C LEU A 55 -1.15 -16.68 -8.34
N TYR A 56 -0.92 -16.46 -7.05
CA TYR A 56 -0.33 -15.23 -6.53
C TYR A 56 1.17 -15.34 -6.30
N ARG A 57 1.68 -16.54 -6.14
CA ARG A 57 3.10 -16.80 -5.87
C ARG A 57 4.07 -16.04 -6.77
N PRO A 58 3.88 -15.96 -8.11
CA PRO A 58 4.75 -15.21 -8.99
C PRO A 58 4.76 -13.69 -8.73
N LEU A 59 3.68 -13.16 -8.15
CA LEU A 59 3.49 -11.72 -7.90
C LEU A 59 4.03 -11.28 -6.53
N LEU A 60 4.30 -12.24 -5.65
CA LEU A 60 4.67 -11.96 -4.25
C LEU A 60 6.15 -11.62 -4.05
N GLU A 61 6.98 -11.69 -5.11
CA GLU A 61 8.41 -11.32 -5.10
C GLU A 61 9.20 -11.85 -3.87
N GLY A 62 8.86 -13.06 -3.39
CA GLY A 62 9.50 -13.69 -2.22
C GLY A 62 9.00 -13.18 -0.85
N LYS A 63 8.09 -12.23 -0.80
CA LYS A 63 7.49 -11.71 0.46
C LYS A 63 6.41 -12.65 0.97
N THR A 64 6.79 -13.85 1.38
CA THR A 64 5.85 -14.91 1.81
C THR A 64 5.70 -15.04 3.32
N ASP A 65 6.56 -14.41 4.09
CA ASP A 65 6.62 -14.54 5.56
C ASP A 65 5.44 -13.88 6.26
N THR A 66 4.85 -12.86 5.63
CA THR A 66 3.70 -12.13 6.15
C THR A 66 2.35 -12.75 5.78
N LEU A 67 2.34 -13.85 5.03
CA LEU A 67 1.13 -14.42 4.46
C LEU A 67 0.51 -15.48 5.37
N TYR A 68 -0.81 -15.40 5.52
CA TYR A 68 -1.60 -16.50 6.07
C TYR A 68 -2.04 -17.43 4.96
N ARG A 69 -1.80 -18.72 5.16
CA ARG A 69 -2.13 -19.78 4.21
C ARG A 69 -2.86 -20.90 4.94
N LEU A 70 -3.74 -21.57 4.24
CA LEU A 70 -4.43 -22.75 4.73
C LEU A 70 -4.47 -23.85 3.67
N ILE A 71 -4.67 -25.07 4.08
CA ILE A 71 -4.94 -26.21 3.20
C ILE A 71 -6.44 -26.48 3.29
N ASP A 72 -7.11 -26.53 2.15
CA ASP A 72 -8.52 -26.88 2.08
C ASP A 72 -8.77 -28.39 2.22
N ARG A 73 -10.03 -28.82 2.04
CA ARG A 73 -10.41 -30.22 2.20
C ARG A 73 -9.91 -31.11 1.05
N GLU A 74 -9.71 -30.54 -0.11
CA GLU A 74 -9.22 -31.17 -1.33
C GLU A 74 -7.69 -31.29 -1.33
N GLY A 75 -7.01 -30.60 -0.40
CA GLY A 75 -5.55 -30.60 -0.26
C GLY A 75 -4.88 -29.42 -0.95
N ASP A 76 -5.64 -28.49 -1.49
CA ASP A 76 -5.11 -27.30 -2.16
C ASP A 76 -4.60 -26.26 -1.16
N LEU A 77 -3.48 -25.62 -1.50
CA LEU A 77 -2.92 -24.54 -0.71
C LEU A 77 -3.58 -23.20 -1.08
N LEU A 78 -4.29 -22.63 -0.14
CA LEU A 78 -4.98 -21.35 -0.29
C LEU A 78 -4.22 -20.22 0.41
N LEU A 79 -4.28 -19.03 -0.20
CA LEU A 79 -3.85 -17.75 0.35
C LEU A 79 -5.04 -17.03 0.95
N LEU A 80 -4.93 -16.60 2.21
CA LEU A 80 -5.88 -15.64 2.77
C LEU A 80 -5.54 -14.24 2.28
N ARG A 81 -6.57 -13.44 2.00
CA ARG A 81 -6.44 -12.10 1.45
C ARG A 81 -5.55 -11.21 2.33
N ASN A 82 -4.36 -10.93 1.84
CA ASN A 82 -3.36 -10.10 2.48
C ASN A 82 -3.30 -8.66 1.92
N ASP A 83 -3.97 -8.44 0.81
CA ASP A 83 -4.10 -7.16 0.11
C ASP A 83 -5.32 -7.22 -0.81
N VAL A 84 -6.22 -6.21 -0.72
CA VAL A 84 -7.44 -6.21 -1.54
C VAL A 84 -7.12 -5.90 -2.99
N THR A 85 -6.19 -4.99 -3.28
CA THR A 85 -5.84 -4.58 -4.65
C THR A 85 -5.37 -5.77 -5.48
N LEU A 86 -4.57 -6.66 -4.88
CA LEU A 86 -4.06 -7.85 -5.56
C LEU A 86 -5.19 -8.83 -5.93
N PHE A 87 -6.13 -9.07 -5.01
CA PHE A 87 -7.29 -9.93 -5.26
C PHE A 87 -8.26 -9.28 -6.26
N LEU A 88 -8.45 -7.97 -6.14
CA LEU A 88 -9.26 -7.17 -7.05
C LEU A 88 -8.71 -7.21 -8.48
N ALA A 89 -7.41 -7.06 -8.66
CA ALA A 89 -6.77 -7.11 -9.97
C ALA A 89 -7.08 -8.41 -10.72
N LYS A 90 -7.05 -9.57 -10.03
CA LYS A 90 -7.45 -10.85 -10.61
C LYS A 90 -8.93 -10.86 -10.99
N GLN A 91 -9.82 -10.43 -10.09
CA GLN A 91 -11.27 -10.43 -10.36
C GLN A 91 -11.62 -9.52 -11.54
N MET A 92 -11.01 -8.35 -11.61
CA MET A 92 -11.20 -7.41 -12.72
C MET A 92 -10.66 -7.99 -14.04
N GLY A 93 -9.48 -8.63 -14.00
CA GLY A 93 -8.91 -9.29 -15.18
C GLY A 93 -9.75 -10.45 -15.73
N LEU A 94 -10.58 -11.09 -14.89
CA LEU A 94 -11.50 -12.14 -15.31
C LEU A 94 -12.85 -11.58 -15.82
N SER A 95 -13.25 -10.38 -15.36
CA SER A 95 -14.61 -9.87 -15.55
C SER A 95 -14.69 -8.72 -16.56
N LEU A 96 -13.59 -7.98 -16.78
CA LEU A 96 -13.57 -6.80 -17.62
C LEU A 96 -12.91 -7.05 -18.98
N SER A 97 -13.51 -6.46 -20.00
CA SER A 97 -12.91 -6.28 -21.32
C SER A 97 -12.29 -4.87 -21.43
N ARG A 98 -11.55 -4.61 -22.53
CA ARG A 98 -11.01 -3.26 -22.79
C ARG A 98 -12.10 -2.22 -23.02
N GLU A 99 -13.27 -2.63 -23.47
CA GLU A 99 -14.40 -1.75 -23.76
C GLU A 99 -15.10 -1.25 -22.49
N ASP A 100 -14.92 -1.97 -21.37
CA ASP A 100 -15.49 -1.59 -20.07
C ASP A 100 -14.67 -0.50 -19.36
N LEU A 101 -13.44 -0.25 -19.82
CA LEU A 101 -12.52 0.72 -19.20
C LEU A 101 -12.82 2.17 -19.61
N PRO A 102 -12.62 3.16 -18.74
CA PRO A 102 -12.11 3.04 -17.37
C PRO A 102 -13.19 2.67 -16.37
N VAL A 103 -12.82 1.90 -15.33
CA VAL A 103 -13.72 1.49 -14.25
C VAL A 103 -13.26 2.09 -12.93
N ARG A 104 -14.23 2.54 -12.13
CA ARG A 104 -14.02 3.04 -10.78
C ARG A 104 -14.65 2.09 -9.79
N VAL A 105 -13.84 1.49 -8.94
CA VAL A 105 -14.29 0.57 -7.90
C VAL A 105 -13.78 1.00 -6.54
N SER A 106 -14.55 0.68 -5.50
CA SER A 106 -14.17 0.88 -4.11
C SER A 106 -14.36 -0.42 -3.32
N TYR A 107 -13.65 -0.54 -2.23
CA TYR A 107 -13.75 -1.70 -1.36
C TYR A 107 -13.59 -1.33 0.11
N ALA A 108 -14.18 -2.14 0.96
CA ALA A 108 -13.99 -2.09 2.41
C ALA A 108 -13.99 -3.54 2.93
N ASP A 109 -12.81 -4.10 3.07
CA ASP A 109 -12.64 -5.52 3.34
C ASP A 109 -11.60 -5.77 4.43
N ILE A 110 -11.73 -6.91 5.11
CA ILE A 110 -10.74 -7.38 6.08
C ILE A 110 -9.57 -8.02 5.33
N ILE A 111 -8.35 -7.67 5.71
CA ILE A 111 -7.13 -8.35 5.28
C ILE A 111 -6.43 -9.03 6.43
N LEU A 112 -5.70 -10.09 6.11
CA LEU A 112 -4.97 -10.95 7.04
C LEU A 112 -3.50 -10.95 6.64
N ARG A 113 -2.68 -10.21 7.38
CA ARG A 113 -1.25 -10.08 7.12
C ARG A 113 -0.47 -10.11 8.42
N HIS A 114 0.46 -11.03 8.54
CA HIS A 114 1.36 -11.07 9.69
C HIS A 114 2.22 -9.80 9.71
N GLN A 115 2.24 -9.12 10.85
CA GLN A 115 3.08 -7.95 11.05
C GLN A 115 4.12 -8.27 12.11
N ASP A 116 5.35 -7.82 11.90
CA ASP A 116 6.42 -7.96 12.87
C ASP A 116 6.11 -7.16 14.14
N LYS A 117 6.68 -7.58 15.26
CA LYS A 117 6.31 -7.15 16.61
C LYS A 117 6.50 -5.66 16.93
N GLU A 118 7.12 -4.90 16.03
CA GLU A 118 7.45 -3.49 16.25
C GLU A 118 6.37 -2.52 15.75
N ASP A 119 5.48 -2.98 14.88
CA ASP A 119 4.35 -2.19 14.41
C ASP A 119 3.06 -2.50 15.18
N ILE A 120 2.04 -1.70 14.98
CA ILE A 120 0.70 -1.90 15.56
C ILE A 120 0.27 -3.35 15.30
N ASN A 121 0.37 -4.19 16.32
CA ASN A 121 0.25 -5.65 16.30
C ASN A 121 -1.12 -6.19 15.85
N LYS A 122 -1.65 -5.72 14.73
CA LYS A 122 -2.90 -6.22 14.14
C LYS A 122 -2.58 -7.06 12.91
N ASN A 123 -2.83 -8.37 13.04
CA ASN A 123 -2.72 -9.30 11.91
C ASN A 123 -4.03 -9.36 11.09
N GLU A 124 -5.10 -8.84 11.65
CA GLU A 124 -6.41 -8.68 11.03
C GLU A 124 -6.81 -7.21 11.11
N PHE A 125 -7.05 -6.56 9.98
CA PHE A 125 -7.48 -5.17 9.95
C PHE A 125 -8.31 -4.85 8.71
N PHE A 126 -9.11 -3.80 8.81
CA PHE A 126 -9.88 -3.28 7.69
C PHE A 126 -9.00 -2.49 6.73
N GLN A 127 -9.11 -2.83 5.45
CA GLN A 127 -8.56 -2.05 4.35
C GLN A 127 -9.70 -1.45 3.54
N LEU A 128 -9.71 -0.13 3.46
CA LEU A 128 -10.67 0.63 2.66
C LEU A 128 -9.90 1.35 1.56
N GLY A 129 -10.41 1.27 0.33
CA GLY A 129 -9.73 1.87 -0.81
C GLY A 129 -10.63 2.10 -2.00
N ALA A 130 -10.05 2.80 -2.99
CA ALA A 130 -10.66 3.06 -4.28
C ALA A 130 -9.62 2.91 -5.39
N GLU A 131 -10.01 2.27 -6.49
CA GLU A 131 -9.14 2.00 -7.64
C GLU A 131 -9.75 2.59 -8.92
N LEU A 132 -8.95 3.34 -9.66
CA LEU A 132 -9.28 3.81 -11.00
C LEU A 132 -8.51 2.95 -12.02
N ILE A 133 -9.23 2.03 -12.67
CA ILE A 133 -8.63 1.02 -13.53
C ILE A 133 -8.79 1.45 -15.00
N GLY A 134 -7.70 1.34 -15.77
CA GLY A 134 -7.70 1.60 -17.22
C GLY A 134 -7.65 3.08 -17.60
N LYS A 135 -7.28 3.96 -16.68
CA LYS A 135 -7.05 5.38 -16.96
C LYS A 135 -5.64 5.78 -16.51
N GLU A 136 -4.89 6.37 -17.42
CA GLU A 136 -3.54 6.88 -17.18
C GLU A 136 -3.47 8.40 -17.23
N GLY A 137 -2.38 8.94 -16.65
CA GLY A 137 -1.98 10.33 -16.77
C GLY A 137 -2.42 11.21 -15.61
N LEU A 138 -1.99 12.47 -15.67
CA LEU A 138 -2.10 13.45 -14.59
C LEU A 138 -3.53 13.60 -14.03
N PHE A 139 -4.53 13.54 -14.88
CA PHE A 139 -5.93 13.67 -14.42
C PHE A 139 -6.40 12.49 -13.59
N ALA A 140 -5.90 11.27 -13.86
CA ALA A 140 -6.18 10.10 -13.04
C ALA A 140 -5.50 10.25 -11.65
N ASP A 141 -4.26 10.68 -11.63
CA ASP A 141 -3.52 10.93 -10.38
C ASP A 141 -4.20 12.02 -9.55
N LEU A 142 -4.62 13.12 -10.19
CA LEU A 142 -5.32 14.21 -9.51
C LEU A 142 -6.69 13.79 -8.97
N GLU A 143 -7.42 12.94 -9.69
CA GLU A 143 -8.69 12.39 -9.22
C GLU A 143 -8.50 11.57 -7.95
N ILE A 144 -7.56 10.63 -7.95
CA ILE A 144 -7.26 9.78 -6.77
C ILE A 144 -6.75 10.63 -5.60
N LEU A 145 -5.85 11.59 -5.84
CA LEU A 145 -5.37 12.49 -4.80
C LEU A 145 -6.48 13.35 -4.20
N THR A 146 -7.37 13.88 -5.04
CA THR A 146 -8.51 14.67 -4.57
C THR A 146 -9.45 13.81 -3.73
N LEU A 147 -9.73 12.58 -4.18
CA LEU A 147 -10.54 11.63 -3.42
C LEU A 147 -9.89 11.28 -2.08
N LEU A 148 -8.56 11.10 -2.05
CA LEU A 148 -7.80 10.91 -0.81
C LEU A 148 -8.00 12.09 0.15
N PHE A 149 -7.80 13.34 -0.30
CA PHE A 149 -7.98 14.50 0.55
C PHE A 149 -9.41 14.61 1.10
N LYS A 150 -10.42 14.34 0.25
CA LYS A 150 -11.82 14.28 0.68
C LYS A 150 -12.08 13.19 1.72
N SER A 151 -11.43 12.04 1.57
CA SER A 151 -11.48 10.96 2.55
C SER A 151 -10.89 11.36 3.90
N LEU A 152 -9.78 12.08 3.90
CA LEU A 152 -9.15 12.59 5.13
C LEU A 152 -10.00 13.65 5.84
N GLU A 153 -10.78 14.44 5.12
CA GLU A 153 -11.73 15.40 5.71
C GLU A 153 -12.80 14.69 6.58
N ILE A 154 -13.27 13.50 6.16
CA ILE A 154 -14.22 12.68 6.94
C ILE A 154 -13.66 12.33 8.32
N LEU A 155 -12.37 12.04 8.39
CA LEU A 155 -11.71 11.66 9.64
C LEU A 155 -11.44 12.85 10.57
N SER A 156 -11.61 14.08 10.09
CA SER A 156 -11.32 15.34 10.83
C SER A 156 -9.92 15.37 11.44
N LEU A 157 -8.96 14.72 10.80
CA LEU A 157 -7.57 14.63 11.24
C LEU A 157 -6.70 15.70 10.54
N LYS A 158 -5.80 16.31 11.29
CA LYS A 158 -4.71 17.10 10.72
C LYS A 158 -3.59 16.17 10.29
N LEU A 159 -3.49 15.93 8.98
CA LEU A 159 -2.54 14.99 8.42
C LEU A 159 -1.60 15.71 7.44
N PHE A 160 -0.37 15.21 7.37
CA PHE A 160 0.58 15.57 6.32
C PHE A 160 0.58 14.47 5.26
N VAL A 161 0.36 14.85 4.01
CA VAL A 161 0.41 13.93 2.87
C VAL A 161 1.77 14.07 2.20
N HIS A 162 2.53 12.98 2.17
CA HIS A 162 3.80 12.88 1.46
C HIS A 162 3.57 12.25 0.09
N LEU A 163 3.95 12.96 -0.96
CA LEU A 163 3.89 12.44 -2.32
C LEU A 163 5.28 11.99 -2.75
N GLY A 164 5.39 10.73 -3.16
CA GLY A 164 6.57 10.17 -3.80
C GLY A 164 6.34 9.91 -5.27
N SER A 165 7.40 9.93 -6.07
CA SER A 165 7.33 9.63 -7.49
C SER A 165 8.29 8.50 -7.86
N GLN A 166 7.75 7.37 -8.31
CA GLN A 166 8.56 6.29 -8.87
C GLN A 166 9.27 6.74 -10.16
N GLY A 167 8.64 7.63 -10.94
CA GLY A 167 9.27 8.23 -12.13
C GLY A 167 10.52 9.03 -11.77
N LEU A 168 10.50 9.78 -10.67
CA LEU A 168 11.68 10.48 -10.18
C LEU A 168 12.79 9.51 -9.77
N PHE A 169 12.45 8.41 -9.10
CA PHE A 169 13.42 7.37 -8.75
C PHE A 169 14.06 6.75 -10.01
N ILE A 170 13.26 6.41 -11.01
CA ILE A 170 13.74 5.84 -12.27
C ILE A 170 14.61 6.86 -13.03
N ALA A 171 14.19 8.12 -13.11
CA ALA A 171 14.98 9.17 -13.76
C ALA A 171 16.33 9.40 -13.06
N SER A 172 16.37 9.31 -11.73
CA SER A 172 17.60 9.50 -10.96
C SER A 172 18.55 8.32 -11.00
N PHE A 173 18.04 7.10 -11.03
CA PHE A 173 18.80 5.87 -10.78
C PHE A 173 18.64 4.79 -11.86
N GLY A 174 17.83 5.03 -12.90
CA GLY A 174 17.52 4.01 -13.92
C GLY A 174 18.73 3.52 -14.71
N MET A 175 19.79 4.32 -14.80
CA MET A 175 21.05 3.98 -15.50
C MET A 175 21.99 3.08 -14.66
N LEU A 176 21.71 2.92 -13.36
CA LEU A 176 22.54 2.10 -12.48
C LEU A 176 22.24 0.62 -12.63
N GLU A 177 23.21 -0.22 -12.27
CA GLU A 177 23.02 -1.65 -12.16
C GLU A 177 21.90 -2.03 -11.20
N ASP A 178 21.22 -3.13 -11.46
CA ASP A 178 20.09 -3.60 -10.66
C ASP A 178 20.42 -3.76 -9.17
N LYS A 179 21.62 -4.23 -8.86
CA LYS A 179 22.08 -4.42 -7.48
C LYS A 179 22.11 -3.09 -6.72
N ILE A 180 22.64 -2.05 -7.35
CA ILE A 180 22.74 -0.70 -6.74
C ILE A 180 21.35 -0.09 -6.60
N ARG A 181 20.53 -0.18 -7.66
CA ARG A 181 19.14 0.30 -7.61
C ARG A 181 18.33 -0.36 -6.50
N ASN A 182 18.49 -1.67 -6.31
CA ASN A 182 17.80 -2.41 -5.26
C ASN A 182 18.28 -2.00 -3.86
N SER A 183 19.58 -1.72 -3.68
CA SER A 183 20.12 -1.18 -2.43
C SER A 183 19.55 0.21 -2.12
N LEU A 184 19.48 1.11 -3.10
CA LEU A 184 18.85 2.42 -2.95
C LEU A 184 17.35 2.31 -2.66
N ARG A 185 16.63 1.44 -3.40
CA ARG A 185 15.20 1.21 -3.15
C ARG A 185 14.96 0.69 -1.73
N ARG A 186 15.77 -0.25 -1.28
CA ARG A 186 15.72 -0.74 0.11
C ARG A 186 15.97 0.39 1.09
N ALA A 187 17.07 1.13 0.95
CA ALA A 187 17.41 2.22 1.86
C ALA A 187 16.31 3.28 1.97
N ILE A 188 15.63 3.59 0.85
CA ILE A 188 14.48 4.50 0.82
C ILE A 188 13.28 3.90 1.54
N SER A 189 12.94 2.64 1.26
CA SER A 189 11.75 1.99 1.83
C SER A 189 11.88 1.73 3.34
N THR A 190 13.09 1.40 3.81
CA THR A 190 13.38 1.18 5.22
C THR A 190 13.80 2.45 5.97
N ARG A 191 13.90 3.58 5.25
CA ARG A 191 14.38 4.87 5.78
C ARG A 191 15.79 4.81 6.39
N GLU A 192 16.64 3.91 5.89
CA GLU A 192 18.04 3.75 6.29
C GLU A 192 18.92 4.83 5.67
N LEU A 193 18.89 6.04 6.23
CA LEU A 193 19.66 7.19 5.74
C LEU A 193 21.18 6.94 5.65
N PRO A 194 21.84 6.26 6.60
CA PRO A 194 23.26 5.90 6.49
C PRO A 194 23.56 5.08 5.24
N LEU A 195 22.81 4.01 5.00
CA LEU A 195 22.94 3.17 3.80
C LEU A 195 22.70 3.98 2.52
N TYR A 196 21.70 4.85 2.51
CA TYR A 196 21.42 5.71 1.35
C TYR A 196 22.60 6.63 1.01
N ARG A 197 23.20 7.25 2.03
CA ARG A 197 24.40 8.09 1.88
C ARG A 197 25.61 7.33 1.35
N GLU A 198 25.86 6.15 1.91
CA GLU A 198 26.97 5.28 1.51
C GLU A 198 26.87 4.92 0.01
N VAL A 199 25.70 4.39 -0.40
CA VAL A 199 25.49 4.02 -1.79
C VAL A 199 25.57 5.21 -2.75
N LEU A 200 25.10 6.39 -2.35
CA LEU A 200 25.27 7.62 -3.16
C LEU A 200 26.72 8.03 -3.28
N ALA A 201 27.49 8.02 -2.19
CA ALA A 201 28.90 8.43 -2.20
C ALA A 201 29.76 7.51 -3.08
N GLU A 202 29.47 6.22 -3.09
CA GLU A 202 30.19 5.23 -3.90
C GLU A 202 29.90 5.35 -5.41
N ASN A 203 28.69 5.80 -5.79
CA ASN A 203 28.23 5.71 -7.18
C ASN A 203 28.05 7.08 -7.87
N PHE A 204 28.13 8.19 -7.13
CA PHE A 204 27.96 9.54 -7.66
C PHE A 204 29.04 10.48 -7.15
N GLY A 205 29.36 11.52 -7.94
CA GLY A 205 30.21 12.61 -7.47
C GLY A 205 29.54 13.40 -6.35
N ASN A 206 30.36 14.09 -5.54
CA ASN A 206 29.91 14.76 -4.31
C ASN A 206 28.73 15.72 -4.49
N GLU A 207 28.69 16.49 -5.57
CA GLU A 207 27.61 17.44 -5.86
C GLU A 207 26.28 16.70 -6.11
N ARG A 208 26.31 15.69 -6.98
CA ARG A 208 25.11 14.90 -7.30
C ARG A 208 24.63 14.08 -6.12
N ALA A 209 25.53 13.48 -5.36
CA ALA A 209 25.20 12.76 -4.14
C ALA A 209 24.53 13.68 -3.10
N SER A 210 25.05 14.89 -2.95
CA SER A 210 24.47 15.91 -2.05
C SER A 210 23.05 16.31 -2.49
N LEU A 211 22.84 16.56 -3.77
CA LEU A 211 21.53 16.90 -4.32
C LEU A 211 20.52 15.77 -4.11
N LEU A 212 20.90 14.53 -4.45
CA LEU A 212 20.03 13.35 -4.29
C LEU A 212 19.66 13.13 -2.81
N LEU A 213 20.60 13.41 -1.90
CA LEU A 213 20.35 13.36 -0.47
C LEU A 213 19.38 14.47 -0.02
N GLN A 214 19.54 15.68 -0.54
CA GLN A 214 18.62 16.79 -0.27
C GLN A 214 17.21 16.48 -0.80
N LEU A 215 17.09 15.92 -1.99
CA LEU A 215 15.81 15.50 -2.56
C LEU A 215 15.13 14.40 -1.72
N TYR A 216 15.91 13.43 -1.23
CA TYR A 216 15.38 12.38 -0.36
C TYR A 216 14.84 12.94 0.97
N GLN A 217 15.50 13.93 1.53
CA GLN A 217 15.13 14.56 2.80
C GLN A 217 14.18 15.76 2.62
N PHE A 218 13.84 16.07 1.36
CA PHE A 218 13.05 17.27 1.08
C PHE A 218 11.65 17.16 1.69
N LEU A 219 11.31 18.16 2.48
CA LEU A 219 9.97 18.45 3.01
C LEU A 219 9.69 19.91 2.77
N GLY A 220 8.78 20.22 1.84
CA GLY A 220 8.48 21.60 1.50
C GLY A 220 7.40 21.71 0.43
N THR A 221 7.20 22.94 -0.02
CA THR A 221 6.24 23.26 -1.08
C THR A 221 6.78 22.92 -2.47
N ALA A 222 5.88 22.79 -3.45
CA ALA A 222 6.27 22.60 -4.85
C ALA A 222 7.16 23.73 -5.38
N SER A 223 6.98 24.97 -4.89
CA SER A 223 7.83 26.12 -5.25
C SER A 223 9.27 25.97 -4.75
N GLU A 224 9.43 25.47 -3.52
CA GLU A 224 10.75 25.20 -2.92
C GLU A 224 11.45 24.04 -3.61
N LEU A 225 10.72 22.97 -3.93
CA LEU A 225 11.25 21.85 -4.72
C LEU A 225 11.74 22.33 -6.08
N LYS A 226 10.97 23.16 -6.77
CA LYS A 226 11.36 23.73 -8.07
C LYS A 226 12.64 24.55 -7.97
N LYS A 227 12.83 25.35 -6.91
CA LYS A 227 14.06 26.08 -6.65
C LYS A 227 15.25 25.15 -6.42
N LEU A 228 15.08 24.10 -5.61
CA LEU A 228 16.10 23.10 -5.35
C LEU A 228 16.57 22.43 -6.66
N LEU A 229 15.63 22.03 -7.51
CA LEU A 229 15.93 21.40 -8.80
C LEU A 229 16.60 22.37 -9.79
N SER A 230 16.21 23.64 -9.81
CA SER A 230 16.81 24.64 -10.71
C SER A 230 18.19 25.12 -10.28
N ALA A 231 18.54 25.02 -9.00
CA ALA A 231 19.85 25.38 -8.49
C ALA A 231 20.94 24.32 -8.75
N SER A 232 20.53 23.16 -9.23
CA SER A 232 21.38 21.97 -9.43
C SER A 232 21.64 21.64 -10.91
N GLY A 233 21.15 22.45 -11.84
CA GLY A 233 21.40 22.38 -13.29
C GLY A 233 22.48 23.29 -13.70
#